data_431dca01689deed1da716bb4537ad17a
#
_entry.id   431dca01689deed1da716bb4537ad17a
#
_cell.length_a   1.000
_cell.length_b   1.000
_cell.length_c   1.000
_cell.angle_alpha   90.00
_cell.angle_beta   90.00
_cell.angle_gamma   90.00
#
_symmetry.space_group_name_H-M   'P 1'
#
loop_
_entity.id
_entity.type
_entity.pdbx_description
1 polymer ?
#
loop_
_entity_poly.entity_id
_entity_poly.type
_entity_poly.pdbx_seq_one_letter_code
_entity_poly.pdbx_strand_id
1 'polypeptide(L)'
;MLALSAISLGLAASPSGLAMTGRPVTVRMGTASDEMGIPCVGECAIGAYPNLPESVHPGVVTGSAMVDLLEDAKAKGYAIPAVNCVTSSSVNACLEAARKMDAPIIIQFSSGGSQFYAGKGLDNTDFKAAIAGAVSGAYHVRAMAEQYGVPVILHTDHCAKNLLPWLDGMMSASERYYAAHGEPLFSSHMLDLSEEPLEENIDICVEYMQRMAKMDMLLEMELGITGGEEDGVDNSDVKPEDLYTKPEEIWEVQKALQAVPNARFTVAAAFGNVHGVYAPGNVRLDPEILGKSQVFIANELGLPEGTKPVSFVFHGGSGSDINDIKKAITYGVIKMNIDTDTQWSYWNGIKEYEAKYHDYLQTQIGNPDGDDKPNKKYYDPRASVRSAEASTVDRLQQCFEDLNCVGVLGLGEMSEPSNVLGPRRGALPV
;
A
#
# COMPACT_ATOMS: atom_id res chain seq x y z
N MET A 1 -46.45 28.88 4.25
CA MET A 1 -46.42 29.78 3.08
C MET A 1 -45.29 30.77 3.24
N LEU A 2 -44.17 30.52 2.62
CA LEU A 2 -43.13 31.52 2.37
C LEU A 2 -42.44 31.08 1.07
N ALA A 3 -42.51 31.95 0.08
CA ALA A 3 -42.06 31.73 -1.28
C ALA A 3 -40.53 31.94 -1.39
N LEU A 4 -39.82 31.04 -2.04
CA LEU A 4 -38.45 31.26 -2.51
C LEU A 4 -38.53 31.92 -3.90
N SER A 5 -37.98 33.13 -4.00
CA SER A 5 -37.76 33.84 -5.26
C SER A 5 -36.45 33.38 -5.89
N ALA A 6 -36.49 32.87 -7.11
CA ALA A 6 -35.34 32.61 -7.96
C ALA A 6 -34.82 33.93 -8.55
N ILE A 7 -33.50 34.18 -8.40
CA ILE A 7 -32.80 35.26 -9.10
C ILE A 7 -32.18 34.71 -10.37
N SER A 8 -32.66 35.11 -11.51
CA SER A 8 -32.11 34.86 -12.84
C SER A 8 -31.07 35.94 -13.16
N LEU A 9 -29.81 35.57 -13.33
CA LEU A 9 -28.79 36.45 -13.90
C LEU A 9 -28.62 36.09 -15.39
N GLY A 10 -29.12 37.00 -16.23
CA GLY A 10 -28.85 36.95 -17.66
C GLY A 10 -27.45 37.44 -17.99
N LEU A 11 -26.68 36.64 -18.69
CA LEU A 11 -25.42 37.04 -19.35
C LEU A 11 -25.68 37.20 -20.84
N ALA A 12 -25.47 38.43 -21.34
CA ALA A 12 -25.50 38.76 -22.76
C ALA A 12 -24.24 38.24 -23.45
N ALA A 13 -24.39 37.55 -24.55
CA ALA A 13 -23.30 37.07 -25.44
C ALA A 13 -22.96 38.16 -26.44
N SER A 14 -21.64 38.40 -26.65
CA SER A 14 -21.07 39.04 -27.83
C SER A 14 -20.26 38.05 -28.63
N PRO A 15 -20.34 38.02 -29.97
CA PRO A 15 -19.65 37.04 -30.78
C PRO A 15 -18.31 37.58 -31.26
N SER A 16 -17.20 36.92 -30.87
CA SER A 16 -15.94 37.00 -31.62
C SER A 16 -15.38 35.58 -31.72
N GLY A 17 -15.43 35.06 -32.94
CA GLY A 17 -14.98 33.72 -33.23
C GLY A 17 -13.46 33.56 -33.14
N LEU A 18 -13.04 32.57 -32.38
CA LEU A 18 -11.79 31.85 -32.60
C LEU A 18 -12.15 30.36 -32.60
N ALA A 19 -12.01 29.72 -33.75
CA ALA A 19 -12.16 28.28 -33.86
C ALA A 19 -10.98 27.60 -33.18
N MET A 20 -11.17 27.12 -31.96
CA MET A 20 -10.27 26.16 -31.32
C MET A 20 -10.67 24.75 -31.78
N THR A 21 -9.85 24.15 -32.62
CA THR A 21 -9.89 22.71 -32.92
C THR A 21 -9.28 21.95 -31.74
N GLY A 22 -9.97 21.95 -30.60
CA GLY A 22 -9.65 21.09 -29.48
C GLY A 22 -10.61 19.90 -29.48
N ARG A 23 -10.13 18.67 -29.46
CA ARG A 23 -10.95 17.50 -29.16
C ARG A 23 -11.67 17.75 -27.83
N PRO A 24 -12.95 17.42 -27.70
CA PRO A 24 -13.62 17.55 -26.41
C PRO A 24 -12.95 16.66 -25.39
N VAL A 25 -12.39 17.26 -24.33
CA VAL A 25 -11.95 16.52 -23.15
C VAL A 25 -13.22 16.06 -22.45
N THR A 26 -13.56 14.81 -22.59
CA THR A 26 -14.64 14.20 -21.82
C THR A 26 -14.10 13.98 -20.41
N VAL A 27 -14.42 14.90 -19.51
CA VAL A 27 -14.18 14.69 -18.09
C VAL A 27 -15.17 13.63 -17.63
N ARG A 28 -14.69 12.39 -17.43
CA ARG A 28 -15.46 11.36 -16.75
C ARG A 28 -15.19 11.57 -15.27
N MET A 29 -16.22 11.95 -14.53
CA MET A 29 -16.15 12.08 -13.10
C MET A 29 -16.07 10.66 -12.49
N GLY A 30 -15.00 10.34 -11.75
CA GLY A 30 -14.80 9.07 -11.05
C GLY A 30 -15.44 9.10 -9.66
N THR A 31 -15.74 7.96 -9.07
CA THR A 31 -16.62 7.85 -7.90
C THR A 31 -16.08 8.43 -6.59
N ALA A 32 -14.76 8.30 -6.29
CA ALA A 32 -14.20 8.84 -5.04
C ALA A 32 -13.68 10.28 -5.17
N SER A 33 -13.18 10.65 -6.35
CA SER A 33 -12.74 12.03 -6.64
C SER A 33 -13.90 13.01 -6.75
N ASP A 34 -15.10 12.56 -7.16
CA ASP A 34 -16.29 13.41 -7.29
C ASP A 34 -16.72 13.99 -5.96
N GLU A 35 -16.69 13.20 -4.90
CA GLU A 35 -17.12 13.63 -3.57
C GLU A 35 -16.15 14.61 -2.93
N MET A 36 -14.87 14.48 -3.23
CA MET A 36 -13.84 15.42 -2.79
C MET A 36 -13.72 16.62 -3.74
N GLY A 37 -14.45 16.65 -4.84
CA GLY A 37 -14.39 17.71 -5.84
C GLY A 37 -13.03 17.84 -6.53
N ILE A 38 -12.23 16.76 -6.57
CA ILE A 38 -10.93 16.74 -7.23
C ILE A 38 -11.13 16.23 -8.66
N PRO A 39 -11.06 17.08 -9.69
CA PRO A 39 -11.20 16.63 -11.05
C PRO A 39 -9.99 15.77 -11.46
N CYS A 40 -10.23 14.68 -12.13
CA CYS A 40 -9.16 13.89 -12.74
C CYS A 40 -8.50 14.72 -13.85
N VAL A 41 -7.18 14.88 -13.78
CA VAL A 41 -6.39 15.69 -14.72
C VAL A 41 -5.46 14.77 -15.52
N GLY A 42 -5.64 14.72 -16.85
CA GLY A 42 -4.78 13.94 -17.74
C GLY A 42 -5.37 12.62 -18.18
N GLU A 43 -4.55 11.56 -18.27
CA GLU A 43 -4.92 10.22 -18.76
C GLU A 43 -5.77 9.39 -17.77
N CYS A 44 -6.37 10.00 -16.77
CA CYS A 44 -7.23 9.33 -15.79
C CYS A 44 -8.48 8.65 -16.38
N ALA A 45 -8.69 8.71 -17.67
CA ALA A 45 -9.69 7.93 -18.39
C ALA A 45 -9.16 6.51 -18.75
N ILE A 46 -8.25 5.97 -17.91
CA ILE A 46 -7.87 4.57 -18.02
C ILE A 46 -9.12 3.75 -17.74
N GLY A 47 -9.63 3.08 -18.78
CA GLY A 47 -10.65 2.06 -18.63
C GLY A 47 -10.10 0.83 -17.89
N ALA A 48 -10.64 -0.33 -18.21
CA ALA A 48 -10.06 -1.59 -17.73
C ALA A 48 -8.58 -1.72 -18.19
N TYR A 49 -7.75 -2.28 -17.31
CA TYR A 49 -6.36 -2.58 -17.66
C TYR A 49 -6.28 -3.75 -18.64
N PRO A 50 -5.47 -3.64 -19.72
CA PRO A 50 -5.39 -4.69 -20.75
C PRO A 50 -5.03 -6.07 -20.24
N ASN A 51 -4.20 -6.14 -19.20
CA ASN A 51 -3.65 -7.38 -18.66
C ASN A 51 -4.29 -7.86 -17.37
N LEU A 52 -5.23 -7.11 -16.79
CA LEU A 52 -5.90 -7.46 -15.53
C LEU A 52 -7.38 -7.81 -15.75
N PRO A 53 -8.03 -8.48 -14.80
CA PRO A 53 -9.46 -8.67 -14.81
C PRO A 53 -10.24 -7.35 -14.97
N GLU A 54 -11.36 -7.38 -15.69
CA GLU A 54 -12.16 -6.19 -16.03
C GLU A 54 -12.68 -5.44 -14.79
N SER A 55 -12.82 -6.14 -13.66
CA SER A 55 -13.22 -5.57 -12.37
C SER A 55 -12.18 -4.65 -11.75
N VAL A 56 -10.89 -4.81 -12.13
CA VAL A 56 -9.78 -4.03 -11.56
C VAL A 56 -9.69 -2.68 -12.27
N HIS A 57 -9.74 -1.62 -11.49
CA HIS A 57 -9.77 -0.23 -11.97
C HIS A 57 -8.73 0.65 -11.26
N PRO A 58 -8.38 1.83 -11.80
CA PRO A 58 -7.57 2.81 -11.09
C PRO A 58 -8.21 3.24 -9.77
N GLY A 59 -7.38 3.51 -8.76
CA GLY A 59 -7.84 3.89 -7.44
C GLY A 59 -7.74 2.76 -6.43
N VAL A 60 -8.42 2.91 -5.29
CA VAL A 60 -8.45 1.87 -4.26
C VAL A 60 -9.43 0.77 -4.68
N VAL A 61 -8.91 -0.46 -4.83
CA VAL A 61 -9.72 -1.63 -5.17
C VAL A 61 -10.20 -2.34 -3.91
N THR A 62 -11.48 -2.70 -3.87
CA THR A 62 -12.15 -3.35 -2.73
C THR A 62 -13.01 -4.53 -3.21
N GLY A 63 -13.51 -5.33 -2.30
CA GLY A 63 -14.46 -6.39 -2.62
C GLY A 63 -13.96 -7.38 -3.67
N SER A 64 -14.77 -7.65 -4.69
CA SER A 64 -14.43 -8.61 -5.76
C SER A 64 -13.25 -8.15 -6.60
N ALA A 65 -13.12 -6.84 -6.90
CA ALA A 65 -12.01 -6.32 -7.69
C ALA A 65 -10.65 -6.57 -7.02
N MET A 66 -10.57 -6.44 -5.69
CA MET A 66 -9.37 -6.80 -4.91
C MET A 66 -9.09 -8.30 -5.00
N VAL A 67 -10.10 -9.14 -4.84
CA VAL A 67 -9.94 -10.62 -4.93
C VAL A 67 -9.49 -11.02 -6.31
N ASP A 68 -10.10 -10.48 -7.36
CA ASP A 68 -9.73 -10.77 -8.75
C ASP A 68 -8.27 -10.38 -9.03
N LEU A 69 -7.78 -9.25 -8.47
CA LEU A 69 -6.38 -8.84 -8.56
C LEU A 69 -5.44 -9.81 -7.84
N LEU A 70 -5.79 -10.25 -6.63
CA LEU A 70 -4.99 -11.21 -5.85
C LEU A 70 -4.97 -12.61 -6.49
N GLU A 71 -6.09 -13.07 -7.03
CA GLU A 71 -6.15 -14.35 -7.75
C GLU A 71 -5.39 -14.28 -9.09
N ASP A 72 -5.42 -13.14 -9.79
CA ASP A 72 -4.58 -12.91 -10.97
C ASP A 72 -3.09 -13.00 -10.62
N ALA A 73 -2.67 -12.38 -9.49
CA ALA A 73 -1.29 -12.47 -9.00
C ALA A 73 -0.87 -13.92 -8.75
N LYS A 74 -1.70 -14.70 -8.06
CA LYS A 74 -1.46 -16.12 -7.78
C LYS A 74 -1.39 -16.95 -9.07
N ALA A 75 -2.31 -16.72 -9.99
CA ALA A 75 -2.38 -17.46 -11.24
C ALA A 75 -1.20 -17.17 -12.18
N LYS A 76 -0.77 -15.91 -12.28
CA LYS A 76 0.33 -15.47 -13.14
C LYS A 76 1.70 -15.59 -12.49
N GLY A 77 1.79 -15.83 -11.19
CA GLY A 77 3.05 -16.02 -10.46
C GLY A 77 3.81 -14.72 -10.24
N TYR A 78 3.12 -13.69 -9.79
CA TYR A 78 3.74 -12.48 -9.25
C TYR A 78 3.20 -12.19 -7.84
N ALA A 79 3.93 -11.38 -7.05
CA ALA A 79 3.46 -10.86 -5.80
C ALA A 79 3.42 -9.33 -5.84
N ILE A 80 2.50 -8.73 -5.11
CA ILE A 80 2.34 -7.28 -5.04
C ILE A 80 3.16 -6.75 -3.86
N PRO A 81 4.07 -5.77 -4.07
CA PRO A 81 4.79 -5.16 -2.96
C PRO A 81 3.83 -4.40 -2.05
N ALA A 82 3.98 -4.60 -0.74
CA ALA A 82 3.22 -3.93 0.31
C ALA A 82 4.16 -3.04 1.12
N VAL A 83 3.86 -1.74 1.16
CA VAL A 83 4.77 -0.71 1.66
C VAL A 83 4.13 0.08 2.78
N ASN A 84 4.80 0.13 3.94
CA ASN A 84 4.38 0.93 5.08
C ASN A 84 4.63 2.42 4.81
N CYS A 85 3.56 3.21 4.85
CA CYS A 85 3.60 4.64 4.59
C CYS A 85 3.33 5.43 5.86
N VAL A 86 4.15 6.46 6.10
CA VAL A 86 4.08 7.30 7.31
C VAL A 86 3.80 8.78 7.00
N THR A 87 3.83 9.16 5.72
CA THR A 87 3.59 10.52 5.25
C THR A 87 2.94 10.52 3.86
N SER A 88 2.37 11.64 3.44
CA SER A 88 1.88 11.80 2.07
C SER A 88 3.00 11.67 1.02
N SER A 89 4.25 12.05 1.34
CA SER A 89 5.36 11.89 0.41
C SER A 89 5.73 10.42 0.20
N SER A 90 5.70 9.57 1.25
CA SER A 90 5.92 8.13 1.08
C SER A 90 4.81 7.47 0.25
N VAL A 91 3.55 7.86 0.44
CA VAL A 91 2.43 7.41 -0.41
C VAL A 91 2.66 7.81 -1.87
N ASN A 92 3.03 9.07 -2.12
CA ASN A 92 3.26 9.56 -3.48
C ASN A 92 4.43 8.84 -4.17
N ALA A 93 5.51 8.55 -3.44
CA ALA A 93 6.64 7.77 -3.97
C ALA A 93 6.20 6.35 -4.37
N CYS A 94 5.37 5.68 -3.55
CA CYS A 94 4.80 4.38 -3.85
C CYS A 94 3.95 4.40 -5.13
N LEU A 95 3.06 5.38 -5.25
CA LEU A 95 2.19 5.53 -6.43
C LEU A 95 3.00 5.84 -7.70
N GLU A 96 4.03 6.69 -7.59
CA GLU A 96 4.94 7.00 -8.70
C GLU A 96 5.70 5.75 -9.15
N ALA A 97 6.24 4.97 -8.22
CA ALA A 97 6.95 3.73 -8.53
C ALA A 97 6.02 2.71 -9.22
N ALA A 98 4.84 2.47 -8.67
CA ALA A 98 3.86 1.55 -9.22
C ALA A 98 3.45 1.95 -10.64
N ARG A 99 3.21 3.24 -10.89
CA ARG A 99 2.88 3.71 -12.23
C ARG A 99 4.04 3.56 -13.21
N LYS A 100 5.29 3.84 -12.79
CA LYS A 100 6.48 3.64 -13.62
C LYS A 100 6.69 2.19 -14.00
N MET A 101 6.40 1.29 -13.08
CA MET A 101 6.55 -0.16 -13.29
C MET A 101 5.34 -0.81 -13.94
N ASP A 102 4.28 -0.03 -14.27
CA ASP A 102 3.05 -0.51 -14.86
C ASP A 102 2.43 -1.65 -14.03
N ALA A 103 2.28 -1.39 -12.72
CA ALA A 103 1.99 -2.41 -11.71
C ALA A 103 0.99 -1.94 -10.63
N PRO A 104 0.24 -2.88 -10.00
CA PRO A 104 -0.52 -2.62 -8.79
C PRO A 104 0.40 -2.49 -7.58
N ILE A 105 -0.09 -1.86 -6.48
CA ILE A 105 0.65 -1.77 -5.23
C ILE A 105 -0.28 -1.93 -4.02
N ILE A 106 0.26 -2.41 -2.89
CA ILE A 106 -0.39 -2.37 -1.59
C ILE A 106 0.23 -1.23 -0.79
N ILE A 107 -0.58 -0.27 -0.38
CA ILE A 107 -0.19 0.80 0.54
C ILE A 107 -0.77 0.47 1.89
N GLN A 108 0.08 0.42 2.91
CA GLN A 108 -0.33 0.00 4.24
C GLN A 108 0.13 0.97 5.33
N PHE A 109 -0.64 0.97 6.43
CA PHE A 109 -0.39 1.80 7.60
C PHE A 109 -0.31 0.92 8.84
N SER A 110 0.79 0.99 9.59
CA SER A 110 0.87 0.45 10.95
C SER A 110 0.29 1.43 11.97
N SER A 111 0.08 0.99 13.21
CA SER A 111 -0.40 1.85 14.29
C SER A 111 0.55 3.02 14.55
N GLY A 112 1.88 2.73 14.63
CA GLY A 112 2.91 3.75 14.83
C GLY A 112 3.02 4.72 13.66
N GLY A 113 3.01 4.20 12.43
CA GLY A 113 3.00 4.99 11.20
C GLY A 113 1.78 5.88 11.09
N SER A 114 0.61 5.36 11.45
CA SER A 114 -0.65 6.12 11.47
C SER A 114 -0.61 7.27 12.48
N GLN A 115 -0.10 7.03 13.70
CA GLN A 115 0.08 8.09 14.68
C GLN A 115 1.01 9.20 14.17
N PHE A 116 2.08 8.81 13.47
CA PHE A 116 2.99 9.78 12.84
C PHE A 116 2.29 10.57 11.73
N TYR A 117 1.48 9.91 10.92
CA TYR A 117 0.71 10.54 9.82
C TYR A 117 -0.24 11.62 10.34
N ALA A 118 -0.88 11.40 11.51
CA ALA A 118 -1.71 12.39 12.19
C ALA A 118 -0.89 13.55 12.79
N GLY A 119 0.40 13.31 13.07
CA GLY A 119 1.30 14.23 13.77
C GLY A 119 1.49 13.89 15.23
N LYS A 120 2.73 13.74 15.65
CA LYS A 120 3.13 13.34 17.02
C LYS A 120 2.73 14.36 18.12
N GLY A 121 2.28 15.56 17.74
CA GLY A 121 1.74 16.54 18.70
C GLY A 121 0.28 16.29 19.10
N LEU A 122 -0.41 15.35 18.44
CA LEU A 122 -1.77 14.98 18.78
C LEU A 122 -1.80 13.96 19.93
N ASP A 123 -2.80 14.10 20.83
CA ASP A 123 -3.05 13.09 21.87
C ASP A 123 -3.47 11.75 21.26
N ASN A 124 -2.79 10.68 21.67
CA ASN A 124 -3.07 9.32 21.21
C ASN A 124 -3.77 8.45 22.28
N THR A 125 -4.37 9.06 23.28
CA THR A 125 -5.19 8.32 24.24
C THR A 125 -6.30 7.57 23.49
N ASP A 126 -6.48 6.29 23.80
CA ASP A 126 -7.41 5.38 23.12
C ASP A 126 -7.17 5.33 21.58
N PHE A 127 -5.92 5.41 21.15
CA PHE A 127 -5.51 5.41 19.74
C PHE A 127 -6.11 6.50 18.84
N LYS A 128 -6.60 7.59 19.41
CA LYS A 128 -7.30 8.64 18.66
C LYS A 128 -6.47 9.24 17.54
N ALA A 129 -5.19 9.54 17.81
CA ALA A 129 -4.29 10.06 16.77
C ALA A 129 -3.99 8.99 15.72
N ALA A 130 -3.72 7.74 16.12
CA ALA A 130 -3.45 6.66 15.19
C ALA A 130 -4.66 6.35 14.29
N ILE A 131 -5.88 6.34 14.84
CA ILE A 131 -7.12 6.17 14.05
C ILE A 131 -7.28 7.35 13.06
N ALA A 132 -7.13 8.58 13.54
CA ALA A 132 -7.24 9.77 12.68
C ALA A 132 -6.20 9.79 11.55
N GLY A 133 -4.96 9.35 11.85
CA GLY A 133 -3.88 9.28 10.87
C GLY A 133 -4.14 8.22 9.80
N ALA A 134 -4.55 7.00 10.20
CA ALA A 134 -4.91 5.95 9.25
C ALA A 134 -6.05 6.38 8.32
N VAL A 135 -7.10 6.99 8.88
CA VAL A 135 -8.25 7.51 8.11
C VAL A 135 -7.80 8.65 7.17
N SER A 136 -6.96 9.58 7.65
CA SER A 136 -6.43 10.67 6.81
C SER A 136 -5.56 10.13 5.67
N GLY A 137 -4.70 9.16 5.96
CA GLY A 137 -3.89 8.46 4.96
C GLY A 137 -4.75 7.74 3.92
N ALA A 138 -5.82 7.07 4.36
CA ALA A 138 -6.76 6.39 3.48
C ALA A 138 -7.41 7.36 2.49
N TYR A 139 -7.87 8.53 2.93
CA TYR A 139 -8.42 9.55 2.03
C TYR A 139 -7.36 10.11 1.07
N HIS A 140 -6.10 10.29 1.52
CA HIS A 140 -5.02 10.70 0.65
C HIS A 140 -4.76 9.66 -0.45
N VAL A 141 -4.67 8.38 -0.10
CA VAL A 141 -4.47 7.29 -1.08
C VAL A 141 -5.64 7.27 -2.07
N ARG A 142 -6.90 7.33 -1.60
CA ARG A 142 -8.08 7.34 -2.47
C ARG A 142 -8.07 8.52 -3.45
N ALA A 143 -7.68 9.70 -2.97
CA ALA A 143 -7.58 10.89 -3.82
C ALA A 143 -6.48 10.78 -4.88
N MET A 144 -5.34 10.16 -4.55
CA MET A 144 -4.15 10.18 -5.40
C MET A 144 -4.04 8.95 -6.31
N ALA A 145 -4.46 7.76 -5.89
CA ALA A 145 -4.31 6.53 -6.66
C ALA A 145 -4.97 6.62 -8.04
N GLU A 146 -6.16 7.21 -8.13
CA GLU A 146 -6.84 7.48 -9.41
C GLU A 146 -6.03 8.44 -10.29
N GLN A 147 -5.42 9.48 -9.71
CA GLN A 147 -4.62 10.47 -10.45
C GLN A 147 -3.36 9.85 -11.04
N TYR A 148 -2.74 8.89 -10.34
CA TYR A 148 -1.61 8.11 -10.85
C TYR A 148 -2.04 7.00 -11.82
N GLY A 149 -3.33 6.67 -11.88
CA GLY A 149 -3.85 5.59 -12.72
C GLY A 149 -3.37 4.20 -12.26
N VAL A 150 -3.28 3.99 -10.95
CA VAL A 150 -2.74 2.76 -10.33
C VAL A 150 -3.83 2.09 -9.49
N PRO A 151 -4.04 0.77 -9.61
CA PRO A 151 -4.88 0.02 -8.68
C PRO A 151 -4.14 -0.20 -7.37
N VAL A 152 -4.77 0.17 -6.27
CA VAL A 152 -4.17 0.09 -4.92
C VAL A 152 -5.02 -0.76 -4.01
N ILE A 153 -4.43 -1.74 -3.35
CA ILE A 153 -5.02 -2.37 -2.16
C ILE A 153 -4.60 -1.51 -0.95
N LEU A 154 -5.57 -0.95 -0.26
CA LEU A 154 -5.35 -0.11 0.91
C LEU A 154 -5.50 -0.95 2.17
N HIS A 155 -4.40 -1.11 2.90
CA HIS A 155 -4.26 -2.07 3.98
C HIS A 155 -3.84 -1.42 5.30
N THR A 156 -4.06 -2.08 6.43
CA THR A 156 -3.40 -1.77 7.70
C THR A 156 -2.62 -2.98 8.19
N ASP A 157 -1.43 -2.72 8.70
CA ASP A 157 -0.40 -3.70 8.99
C ASP A 157 -0.26 -3.92 10.49
N HIS A 158 0.11 -5.13 10.90
CA HIS A 158 0.37 -5.59 12.27
C HIS A 158 -0.53 -5.00 13.36
N CYS A 159 -1.69 -5.60 13.56
CA CYS A 159 -2.57 -5.28 14.68
C CYS A 159 -2.48 -6.39 15.73
N ALA A 160 -1.55 -6.25 16.68
CA ALA A 160 -1.45 -7.11 17.85
C ALA A 160 -2.69 -6.96 18.76
N LYS A 161 -2.91 -7.89 19.66
CA LYS A 161 -4.10 -7.93 20.53
C LYS A 161 -4.36 -6.64 21.32
N ASN A 162 -3.30 -5.99 21.80
CA ASN A 162 -3.40 -4.71 22.51
C ASN A 162 -3.78 -3.54 21.58
N LEU A 163 -3.70 -3.70 20.26
CA LEU A 163 -4.06 -2.71 19.25
C LEU A 163 -5.49 -2.88 18.71
N LEU A 164 -6.26 -3.89 19.15
CA LEU A 164 -7.63 -4.09 18.70
C LEU A 164 -8.51 -2.83 18.80
N PRO A 165 -8.39 -1.95 19.81
CA PRO A 165 -9.16 -0.70 19.84
C PRO A 165 -8.81 0.26 18.67
N TRP A 166 -7.57 0.23 18.16
CA TRP A 166 -7.18 0.96 16.95
C TRP A 166 -7.91 0.39 15.73
N LEU A 167 -7.89 -0.94 15.56
CA LEU A 167 -8.62 -1.61 14.46
C LEU A 167 -10.13 -1.31 14.53
N ASP A 168 -10.74 -1.36 15.71
CA ASP A 168 -12.16 -1.02 15.91
C ASP A 168 -12.50 0.39 15.44
N GLY A 169 -11.61 1.35 15.66
CA GLY A 169 -11.76 2.72 15.18
C GLY A 169 -11.78 2.80 13.65
N MET A 170 -10.90 2.06 12.99
CA MET A 170 -10.85 2.00 11.51
C MET A 170 -12.01 1.20 10.92
N MET A 171 -12.41 0.10 11.55
CA MET A 171 -13.61 -0.64 11.17
C MET A 171 -14.85 0.24 11.23
N SER A 172 -14.98 1.04 12.31
CA SER A 172 -16.08 2.00 12.43
C SER A 172 -16.03 3.10 11.36
N ALA A 173 -14.83 3.51 10.91
CA ALA A 173 -14.68 4.43 9.78
C ALA A 173 -15.11 3.78 8.46
N SER A 174 -14.69 2.52 8.23
CA SER A 174 -15.09 1.74 7.05
C SER A 174 -16.59 1.47 7.01
N GLU A 175 -17.24 1.18 8.14
CA GLU A 175 -18.70 1.00 8.23
C GLU A 175 -19.46 2.26 7.84
N ARG A 176 -19.00 3.43 8.32
CA ARG A 176 -19.59 4.73 7.92
C ARG A 176 -19.39 5.04 6.44
N TYR A 177 -18.19 4.76 5.94
CA TYR A 177 -17.87 4.94 4.52
C TYR A 177 -18.71 4.02 3.64
N TYR A 178 -18.83 2.73 4.03
CA TYR A 178 -19.64 1.74 3.33
C TYR A 178 -21.11 2.14 3.25
N ALA A 179 -21.67 2.66 4.35
CA ALA A 179 -23.06 3.13 4.37
C ALA A 179 -23.32 4.31 3.42
N ALA A 180 -22.29 5.12 3.15
CA ALA A 180 -22.40 6.28 2.27
C ALA A 180 -22.10 5.94 0.79
N HIS A 181 -21.14 5.02 0.52
CA HIS A 181 -20.55 4.83 -0.81
C HIS A 181 -20.75 3.41 -1.38
N GLY A 182 -21.19 2.44 -0.56
CA GLY A 182 -21.35 1.05 -0.98
C GLY A 182 -20.04 0.25 -1.04
N GLU A 183 -18.93 0.84 -0.58
CA GLU A 183 -17.63 0.20 -0.45
C GLU A 183 -16.93 0.60 0.86
N PRO A 184 -16.04 -0.23 1.45
CA PRO A 184 -15.32 0.12 2.67
C PRO A 184 -14.25 1.16 2.43
N LEU A 185 -13.84 1.90 3.48
CA LEU A 185 -12.75 2.89 3.39
C LEU A 185 -11.41 2.22 3.09
N PHE A 186 -11.12 1.10 3.74
CA PHE A 186 -9.95 0.24 3.54
C PHE A 186 -10.33 -1.03 2.77
N SER A 187 -9.40 -1.58 2.00
CA SER A 187 -9.57 -2.85 1.31
C SER A 187 -9.45 -4.04 2.26
N SER A 188 -8.52 -3.95 3.20
CA SER A 188 -8.13 -5.05 4.08
C SER A 188 -7.48 -4.57 5.37
N HIS A 189 -7.47 -5.44 6.38
CA HIS A 189 -6.77 -5.24 7.65
C HIS A 189 -6.04 -6.52 8.04
N MET A 190 -4.91 -6.37 8.74
CA MET A 190 -4.19 -7.48 9.33
C MET A 190 -4.49 -7.59 10.83
N LEU A 191 -4.65 -8.82 11.30
CA LEU A 191 -4.59 -9.20 12.70
C LEU A 191 -3.32 -10.01 12.93
N ASP A 192 -2.43 -9.50 13.76
CA ASP A 192 -1.22 -10.18 14.20
C ASP A 192 -1.41 -10.69 15.63
N LEU A 193 -1.93 -11.90 15.71
CA LEU A 193 -2.16 -12.61 16.96
C LEU A 193 -1.24 -13.83 17.06
N SER A 194 -0.08 -13.78 16.40
CA SER A 194 0.90 -14.86 16.35
C SER A 194 1.52 -15.20 17.71
N GLU A 195 1.52 -14.25 18.66
CA GLU A 195 1.95 -14.46 20.05
C GLU A 195 0.88 -15.14 20.92
N GLU A 196 -0.39 -15.17 20.46
CA GLU A 196 -1.48 -15.79 21.20
C GLU A 196 -1.61 -17.29 20.87
N PRO A 197 -2.22 -18.09 21.77
CA PRO A 197 -2.53 -19.48 21.43
C PRO A 197 -3.37 -19.57 20.14
N LEU A 198 -3.12 -20.60 19.32
CA LEU A 198 -3.78 -20.77 18.01
C LEU A 198 -5.33 -20.67 18.09
N GLU A 199 -5.95 -21.27 19.09
CA GLU A 199 -7.40 -21.25 19.30
C GLU A 199 -7.89 -19.80 19.53
N GLU A 200 -7.20 -19.03 20.36
CA GLU A 200 -7.53 -17.62 20.64
C GLU A 200 -7.31 -16.73 19.41
N ASN A 201 -6.21 -16.94 18.66
CA ASN A 201 -5.96 -16.26 17.40
C ASN A 201 -7.11 -16.50 16.41
N ILE A 202 -7.51 -17.76 16.23
CA ILE A 202 -8.63 -18.14 15.35
C ILE A 202 -9.94 -17.49 15.80
N ASP A 203 -10.28 -17.57 17.09
CA ASP A 203 -11.55 -17.04 17.61
C ASP A 203 -11.68 -15.53 17.38
N ILE A 204 -10.63 -14.77 17.66
CA ILE A 204 -10.60 -13.31 17.41
C ILE A 204 -10.67 -13.03 15.89
N CYS A 205 -9.91 -13.75 15.09
CA CYS A 205 -9.96 -13.60 13.64
C CYS A 205 -11.35 -13.89 13.05
N VAL A 206 -12.06 -14.90 13.56
CA VAL A 206 -13.43 -15.21 13.16
C VAL A 206 -14.38 -14.08 13.53
N GLU A 207 -14.26 -13.50 14.72
CA GLU A 207 -15.09 -12.38 15.16
C GLU A 207 -14.93 -11.17 14.20
N TYR A 208 -13.68 -10.77 13.92
CA TYR A 208 -13.41 -9.66 13.00
C TYR A 208 -13.80 -10.01 11.54
N MET A 209 -13.58 -11.24 11.11
CA MET A 209 -13.99 -11.70 9.77
C MET A 209 -15.50 -11.57 9.56
N GLN A 210 -16.31 -11.93 10.58
CA GLN A 210 -17.77 -11.76 10.51
C GLN A 210 -18.21 -10.30 10.33
N ARG A 211 -17.41 -9.35 10.83
CA ARG A 211 -17.63 -7.91 10.66
C ARG A 211 -17.16 -7.43 9.29
N MET A 212 -15.95 -7.83 8.88
CA MET A 212 -15.34 -7.49 7.60
C MET A 212 -16.12 -8.04 6.39
N ALA A 213 -16.60 -9.27 6.48
CA ALA A 213 -17.36 -9.94 5.42
C ALA A 213 -18.65 -9.20 5.01
N LYS A 214 -19.22 -8.39 5.91
CA LYS A 214 -20.40 -7.56 5.61
C LYS A 214 -20.08 -6.40 4.66
N MET A 215 -18.83 -6.06 4.51
CA MET A 215 -18.33 -4.96 3.67
C MET A 215 -17.41 -5.48 2.57
N ASP A 216 -17.36 -6.79 2.34
CA ASP A 216 -16.45 -7.43 1.37
C ASP A 216 -14.96 -7.11 1.59
N MET A 217 -14.55 -6.86 2.83
CA MET A 217 -13.16 -6.62 3.21
C MET A 217 -12.39 -7.94 3.37
N LEU A 218 -11.07 -7.89 3.19
CA LEU A 218 -10.17 -9.01 3.38
C LEU A 218 -9.46 -8.91 4.74
N LEU A 219 -9.40 -10.04 5.44
CA LEU A 219 -8.59 -10.22 6.65
C LEU A 219 -7.26 -10.88 6.27
N GLU A 220 -6.15 -10.27 6.68
CA GLU A 220 -4.85 -10.93 6.74
C GLU A 220 -4.61 -11.39 8.17
N MET A 221 -4.27 -12.67 8.35
CA MET A 221 -3.93 -13.19 9.67
C MET A 221 -2.52 -13.76 9.68
N GLU A 222 -1.84 -13.68 10.82
CA GLU A 222 -0.50 -14.22 11.01
C GLU A 222 -0.51 -15.53 11.79
N LEU A 223 0.29 -16.49 11.29
CA LEU A 223 0.54 -17.79 11.91
C LEU A 223 2.03 -18.07 12.02
N GLY A 224 2.46 -18.39 13.22
CA GLY A 224 3.87 -18.46 13.57
C GLY A 224 4.44 -17.07 13.76
N ILE A 225 5.56 -16.97 14.44
CA ILE A 225 6.15 -15.68 14.79
C ILE A 225 7.15 -15.28 13.72
N THR A 226 6.99 -14.09 13.14
CA THR A 226 8.05 -13.47 12.35
C THR A 226 9.08 -12.92 13.33
N GLY A 227 10.34 -13.37 13.23
CA GLY A 227 11.43 -12.93 14.11
C GLY A 227 11.84 -11.47 13.87
N GLY A 228 12.73 -10.94 14.73
CA GLY A 228 13.25 -9.58 14.61
C GLY A 228 12.41 -8.51 15.30
N GLU A 229 12.65 -7.23 14.98
CA GLU A 229 11.97 -6.08 15.60
C GLU A 229 11.19 -5.29 14.55
N GLU A 230 9.90 -5.05 14.80
CA GLU A 230 9.04 -4.18 13.99
C GLU A 230 8.00 -3.47 14.87
N ASP A 231 7.82 -2.17 14.64
CA ASP A 231 6.83 -1.30 15.31
C ASP A 231 6.82 -1.40 16.86
N GLY A 232 7.97 -1.72 17.45
CA GLY A 232 8.15 -1.80 18.91
C GLY A 232 7.86 -3.18 19.52
N VAL A 233 7.65 -4.20 18.68
CA VAL A 233 7.64 -5.61 19.06
C VAL A 233 9.01 -6.20 18.73
N ASP A 234 9.69 -6.77 19.74
CA ASP A 234 11.01 -7.38 19.59
C ASP A 234 10.92 -8.90 19.74
N ASN A 235 10.98 -9.59 18.61
CA ASN A 235 10.96 -11.04 18.48
C ASN A 235 12.36 -11.64 18.18
N SER A 236 13.44 -10.93 18.57
CA SER A 236 14.83 -11.37 18.28
C SER A 236 15.22 -12.64 19.03
N ASP A 237 14.60 -12.95 20.17
CA ASP A 237 14.89 -14.10 21.05
C ASP A 237 13.91 -15.28 20.85
N VAL A 238 13.09 -15.29 19.82
CA VAL A 238 12.12 -16.36 19.51
C VAL A 238 12.84 -17.67 19.21
N LYS A 239 12.30 -18.79 19.70
CA LYS A 239 12.87 -20.11 19.44
C LYS A 239 12.79 -20.47 17.96
N PRO A 240 13.83 -21.12 17.41
CA PRO A 240 13.83 -21.47 15.98
C PRO A 240 12.62 -22.28 15.51
N GLU A 241 12.05 -23.14 16.36
CA GLU A 241 10.87 -23.94 16.04
C GLU A 241 9.59 -23.11 15.84
N ASP A 242 9.47 -21.95 16.50
CA ASP A 242 8.31 -21.07 16.44
C ASP A 242 8.35 -20.13 15.22
N LEU A 243 9.48 -20.10 14.49
CA LEU A 243 9.64 -19.37 13.23
C LEU A 243 9.11 -20.15 12.00
N TYR A 244 8.46 -21.29 12.19
CA TYR A 244 7.99 -22.14 11.10
C TYR A 244 6.56 -22.64 11.35
N THR A 245 5.62 -22.13 10.55
CA THR A 245 4.21 -22.52 10.60
C THR A 245 3.99 -23.96 10.09
N LYS A 246 3.13 -24.73 10.75
CA LYS A 246 2.80 -26.09 10.34
C LYS A 246 1.57 -26.13 9.42
N PRO A 247 1.55 -27.04 8.43
CA PRO A 247 0.38 -27.18 7.54
C PRO A 247 -0.94 -27.44 8.28
N GLU A 248 -0.89 -28.16 9.40
CA GLU A 248 -2.06 -28.44 10.23
C GLU A 248 -2.65 -27.18 10.87
N GLU A 249 -1.80 -26.24 11.29
CA GLU A 249 -2.24 -24.95 11.86
C GLU A 249 -2.95 -24.10 10.79
N ILE A 250 -2.41 -24.06 9.57
CA ILE A 250 -3.06 -23.39 8.43
C ILE A 250 -4.41 -24.03 8.11
N TRP A 251 -4.52 -25.35 8.22
CA TRP A 251 -5.76 -26.07 8.00
C TRP A 251 -6.84 -25.72 9.03
N GLU A 252 -6.50 -25.60 10.33
CA GLU A 252 -7.45 -25.18 11.37
C GLU A 252 -7.99 -23.78 11.07
N VAL A 253 -7.11 -22.86 10.68
CA VAL A 253 -7.51 -21.51 10.24
C VAL A 253 -8.41 -21.55 9.02
N GLN A 254 -8.01 -22.30 7.99
CA GLN A 254 -8.77 -22.43 6.75
C GLN A 254 -10.21 -22.89 7.02
N LYS A 255 -10.38 -23.92 7.85
CA LYS A 255 -11.71 -24.43 8.24
C LYS A 255 -12.54 -23.37 8.96
N ALA A 256 -11.94 -22.70 9.95
CA ALA A 256 -12.65 -21.75 10.79
C ALA A 256 -13.08 -20.50 10.01
N LEU A 257 -12.18 -19.91 9.24
CA LEU A 257 -12.48 -18.69 8.49
C LEU A 257 -13.40 -18.95 7.29
N GLN A 258 -13.25 -20.08 6.58
CA GLN A 258 -14.17 -20.44 5.49
C GLN A 258 -15.60 -20.73 5.97
N ALA A 259 -15.80 -21.05 7.24
CA ALA A 259 -17.13 -21.21 7.79
C ALA A 259 -17.91 -19.90 7.91
N VAL A 260 -17.21 -18.73 7.87
CA VAL A 260 -17.85 -17.43 7.86
C VAL A 260 -18.36 -17.12 6.45
N PRO A 261 -19.66 -16.83 6.26
CA PRO A 261 -20.20 -16.49 4.95
C PRO A 261 -19.48 -15.27 4.33
N ASN A 262 -19.09 -15.39 3.06
CA ASN A 262 -18.36 -14.36 2.30
C ASN A 262 -16.96 -14.03 2.87
N ALA A 263 -16.37 -14.92 3.66
CA ALA A 263 -15.02 -14.72 4.17
C ALA A 263 -14.01 -14.55 3.04
N ARG A 264 -13.14 -13.54 3.19
CA ARG A 264 -12.00 -13.27 2.32
C ARG A 264 -10.78 -13.10 3.21
N PHE A 265 -9.78 -13.95 3.06
CA PHE A 265 -8.60 -13.91 3.93
C PHE A 265 -7.33 -14.37 3.23
N THR A 266 -6.21 -13.93 3.76
CA THR A 266 -4.85 -14.36 3.43
C THR A 266 -4.15 -14.80 4.70
N VAL A 267 -3.10 -15.60 4.54
CA VAL A 267 -2.33 -16.14 5.67
C VAL A 267 -0.88 -15.69 5.53
N ALA A 268 -0.41 -14.90 6.48
CA ALA A 268 0.99 -14.64 6.69
C ALA A 268 1.56 -15.81 7.51
N ALA A 269 2.22 -16.73 6.81
CA ALA A 269 2.81 -17.91 7.41
C ALA A 269 4.30 -17.68 7.66
N ALA A 270 4.78 -18.02 8.85
CA ALA A 270 6.19 -18.00 9.16
C ALA A 270 6.92 -19.20 8.51
N PHE A 271 7.98 -18.92 7.76
CA PHE A 271 8.86 -19.91 7.14
C PHE A 271 10.34 -19.56 7.30
N GLY A 272 10.68 -19.01 8.47
CA GLY A 272 12.00 -18.53 8.84
C GLY A 272 12.27 -17.07 8.47
N ASN A 273 11.23 -16.32 8.14
CA ASN A 273 11.30 -14.89 7.85
C ASN A 273 11.48 -14.06 9.13
N VAL A 274 12.15 -12.92 8.99
CA VAL A 274 12.43 -12.00 10.09
C VAL A 274 12.30 -10.56 9.61
N HIS A 275 11.85 -9.68 10.50
CA HIS A 275 11.81 -8.25 10.27
C HIS A 275 13.22 -7.62 10.40
N GLY A 276 13.53 -6.67 9.53
CA GLY A 276 14.82 -5.99 9.51
C GLY A 276 15.82 -6.59 8.51
N VAL A 277 17.01 -5.98 8.44
CA VAL A 277 18.11 -6.46 7.60
C VAL A 277 19.15 -7.15 8.49
N TYR A 278 19.38 -8.44 8.27
CA TYR A 278 20.31 -9.25 9.01
C TYR A 278 21.55 -9.60 8.18
N ALA A 279 22.65 -9.88 8.86
CA ALA A 279 23.84 -10.39 8.19
C ALA A 279 23.53 -11.75 7.52
N PRO A 280 24.03 -12.00 6.30
CA PRO A 280 23.82 -13.29 5.63
C PRO A 280 24.17 -14.47 6.51
N GLY A 281 23.26 -15.44 6.62
CA GLY A 281 23.44 -16.69 7.38
C GLY A 281 22.81 -16.70 8.77
N ASN A 282 22.24 -15.58 9.27
CA ASN A 282 21.51 -15.55 10.54
C ASN A 282 20.06 -16.00 10.41
N VAL A 283 19.50 -15.97 9.19
CA VAL A 283 18.14 -16.35 8.88
C VAL A 283 18.16 -17.38 7.78
N ARG A 284 17.42 -18.46 7.96
CA ARG A 284 17.25 -19.48 6.94
C ARG A 284 15.78 -19.55 6.55
N LEU A 285 15.45 -18.95 5.41
CA LEU A 285 14.15 -19.15 4.79
C LEU A 285 13.97 -20.59 4.30
N ASP A 286 12.81 -21.18 4.54
CA ASP A 286 12.39 -22.46 3.98
C ASP A 286 11.03 -22.31 3.27
N PRO A 287 11.01 -21.76 2.04
CA PRO A 287 9.77 -21.61 1.28
C PRO A 287 9.06 -22.92 0.96
N GLU A 288 9.74 -24.08 1.08
CA GLU A 288 9.14 -25.41 0.88
C GLU A 288 7.99 -25.69 1.86
N ILE A 289 7.98 -25.02 3.02
CA ILE A 289 6.87 -25.09 4.00
C ILE A 289 5.58 -24.64 3.36
N LEU A 290 5.61 -23.55 2.60
CA LEU A 290 4.43 -23.02 1.89
C LEU A 290 3.92 -24.03 0.85
N GLY A 291 4.84 -24.64 0.09
CA GLY A 291 4.51 -25.69 -0.88
C GLY A 291 3.89 -26.93 -0.22
N LYS A 292 4.44 -27.41 0.90
CA LYS A 292 3.90 -28.52 1.68
C LYS A 292 2.49 -28.21 2.20
N SER A 293 2.29 -26.97 2.67
CA SER A 293 0.99 -26.50 3.15
C SER A 293 -0.06 -26.46 2.04
N GLN A 294 0.29 -25.99 0.84
CA GLN A 294 -0.62 -26.04 -0.31
C GLN A 294 -1.07 -27.47 -0.63
N VAL A 295 -0.10 -28.41 -0.68
CA VAL A 295 -0.40 -29.83 -0.97
C VAL A 295 -1.30 -30.43 0.13
N PHE A 296 -0.97 -30.18 1.40
CA PHE A 296 -1.72 -30.68 2.54
C PHE A 296 -3.18 -30.20 2.49
N ILE A 297 -3.40 -28.89 2.34
CA ILE A 297 -4.75 -28.30 2.33
C ILE A 297 -5.53 -28.68 1.07
N ALA A 298 -4.87 -28.77 -0.09
CA ALA A 298 -5.53 -29.28 -1.30
C ALA A 298 -6.06 -30.71 -1.12
N ASN A 299 -5.28 -31.59 -0.44
CA ASN A 299 -5.71 -32.94 -0.13
C ASN A 299 -6.89 -32.97 0.84
N GLU A 300 -6.85 -32.17 1.92
CA GLU A 300 -7.96 -32.07 2.89
C GLU A 300 -9.26 -31.56 2.23
N LEU A 301 -9.14 -30.65 1.24
CA LEU A 301 -10.26 -30.12 0.47
C LEU A 301 -10.70 -31.02 -0.71
N GLY A 302 -9.95 -32.09 -1.01
CA GLY A 302 -10.22 -32.95 -2.17
C GLY A 302 -10.01 -32.27 -3.51
N LEU A 303 -9.10 -31.29 -3.60
CA LEU A 303 -8.81 -30.52 -4.80
C LEU A 303 -7.78 -31.25 -5.70
N PRO A 304 -7.74 -30.96 -7.02
CA PRO A 304 -6.76 -31.52 -7.93
C PRO A 304 -5.30 -31.21 -7.49
N GLU A 305 -4.40 -32.14 -7.82
CA GLU A 305 -2.97 -31.93 -7.63
C GLU A 305 -2.48 -30.63 -8.32
N GLY A 306 -1.62 -29.88 -7.64
CA GLY A 306 -1.11 -28.59 -8.11
C GLY A 306 -2.00 -27.38 -7.83
N THR A 307 -3.20 -27.60 -7.22
CA THR A 307 -4.04 -26.48 -6.77
C THR A 307 -3.36 -25.75 -5.59
N LYS A 308 -3.50 -24.43 -5.57
CA LYS A 308 -2.98 -23.55 -4.50
C LYS A 308 -4.16 -22.91 -3.76
N PRO A 309 -4.78 -23.60 -2.81
CA PRO A 309 -5.98 -23.10 -2.14
C PRO A 309 -5.73 -21.92 -1.21
N VAL A 310 -4.50 -21.76 -0.71
CA VAL A 310 -4.13 -20.67 0.22
C VAL A 310 -3.45 -19.53 -0.52
N SER A 311 -3.83 -18.31 -0.22
CA SER A 311 -3.13 -17.10 -0.63
C SER A 311 -2.21 -16.67 0.52
N PHE A 312 -0.90 -16.79 0.31
CA PHE A 312 0.10 -16.49 1.31
C PHE A 312 0.60 -15.06 1.23
N VAL A 313 1.02 -14.55 2.39
CA VAL A 313 1.74 -13.28 2.53
C VAL A 313 3.14 -13.56 3.09
N PHE A 314 4.13 -12.86 2.56
CA PHE A 314 5.52 -12.91 3.00
C PHE A 314 5.84 -11.65 3.81
N HIS A 315 6.01 -11.78 5.12
CA HIS A 315 6.50 -10.74 6.02
C HIS A 315 8.03 -10.76 6.10
N GLY A 316 8.64 -9.63 6.48
CA GLY A 316 10.09 -9.52 6.62
C GLY A 316 10.84 -9.74 5.30
N GLY A 317 10.30 -9.22 4.18
CA GLY A 317 10.88 -9.42 2.86
C GLY A 317 12.18 -8.66 2.59
N SER A 318 12.48 -7.60 3.34
CA SER A 318 13.70 -6.80 3.18
C SER A 318 14.97 -7.65 3.41
N GLY A 319 15.91 -7.62 2.44
CA GLY A 319 17.17 -8.36 2.55
C GLY A 319 17.09 -9.87 2.28
N SER A 320 15.93 -10.41 1.90
CA SER A 320 15.75 -11.81 1.55
C SER A 320 16.45 -12.18 0.23
N ASP A 321 16.88 -13.45 0.11
CA ASP A 321 17.46 -13.97 -1.14
C ASP A 321 16.41 -14.02 -2.25
N ILE A 322 16.76 -13.54 -3.43
CA ILE A 322 15.85 -13.45 -4.58
C ILE A 322 15.30 -14.81 -5.03
N ASN A 323 16.10 -15.89 -4.88
CA ASN A 323 15.63 -17.22 -5.25
C ASN A 323 14.57 -17.72 -4.26
N ASP A 324 14.70 -17.41 -2.97
CA ASP A 324 13.71 -17.73 -1.95
C ASP A 324 12.42 -16.95 -2.17
N ILE A 325 12.52 -15.65 -2.51
CA ILE A 325 11.36 -14.83 -2.89
C ILE A 325 10.62 -15.45 -4.09
N LYS A 326 11.34 -15.72 -5.18
CA LYS A 326 10.74 -16.32 -6.38
C LYS A 326 10.16 -17.70 -6.11
N LYS A 327 10.81 -18.49 -5.26
CA LYS A 327 10.32 -19.79 -4.84
C LYS A 327 9.01 -19.66 -4.05
N ALA A 328 8.93 -18.75 -3.08
CA ALA A 328 7.73 -18.49 -2.29
C ALA A 328 6.54 -18.06 -3.18
N ILE A 329 6.78 -17.22 -4.20
CA ILE A 329 5.76 -16.84 -5.19
C ILE A 329 5.23 -18.07 -5.92
N THR A 330 6.09 -19.04 -6.29
CA THR A 330 5.60 -20.28 -6.91
C THR A 330 4.67 -21.08 -6.02
N TYR A 331 4.74 -20.88 -4.71
CA TYR A 331 3.88 -21.54 -3.72
C TYR A 331 2.67 -20.70 -3.29
N GLY A 332 2.40 -19.60 -3.98
CA GLY A 332 1.18 -18.82 -3.78
C GLY A 332 1.33 -17.62 -2.83
N VAL A 333 2.54 -17.11 -2.64
CA VAL A 333 2.75 -15.77 -2.07
C VAL A 333 2.30 -14.74 -3.10
N ILE A 334 1.35 -13.88 -2.69
CA ILE A 334 0.73 -12.85 -3.52
C ILE A 334 1.00 -11.43 -3.02
N LYS A 335 1.48 -11.29 -1.81
CA LYS A 335 1.84 -10.03 -1.15
C LYS A 335 3.18 -10.22 -0.45
N MET A 336 4.05 -9.23 -0.52
CA MET A 336 5.30 -9.21 0.23
C MET A 336 5.49 -7.86 0.91
N ASN A 337 5.68 -7.87 2.24
CA ASN A 337 5.95 -6.67 3.03
C ASN A 337 7.40 -6.24 2.86
N ILE A 338 7.59 -4.95 2.54
CA ILE A 338 8.90 -4.31 2.36
C ILE A 338 8.89 -2.99 3.11
N ASP A 339 9.44 -2.96 4.30
CA ASP A 339 9.50 -1.75 5.13
C ASP A 339 10.93 -1.25 5.34
N THR A 340 11.80 -2.04 5.95
CA THR A 340 13.17 -1.63 6.31
C THR A 340 13.96 -1.05 5.12
N ASP A 341 13.88 -1.66 3.96
CA ASP A 341 14.55 -1.19 2.74
C ASP A 341 13.97 0.14 2.24
N THR A 342 12.67 0.34 2.36
CA THR A 342 12.03 1.61 1.95
C THR A 342 12.35 2.73 2.92
N GLN A 343 12.39 2.46 4.21
CA GLN A 343 12.85 3.41 5.22
C GLN A 343 14.30 3.83 4.97
N TRP A 344 15.18 2.85 4.70
CA TRP A 344 16.57 3.13 4.38
C TRP A 344 16.70 3.97 3.10
N SER A 345 15.99 3.63 2.04
CA SER A 345 16.06 4.35 0.77
C SER A 345 15.57 5.80 0.93
N TYR A 346 14.51 6.03 1.70
CA TYR A 346 14.02 7.37 1.99
C TYR A 346 15.10 8.20 2.72
N TRP A 347 15.69 7.62 3.76
CA TRP A 347 16.80 8.25 4.48
C TRP A 347 18.01 8.49 3.58
N ASN A 348 18.39 7.52 2.75
CA ASN A 348 19.53 7.64 1.87
C ASN A 348 19.38 8.80 0.87
N GLY A 349 18.19 9.02 0.34
CA GLY A 349 17.91 10.16 -0.52
C GLY A 349 18.13 11.51 0.17
N ILE A 350 17.78 11.65 1.46
CA ILE A 350 18.07 12.84 2.27
C ILE A 350 19.58 12.98 2.50
N LYS A 351 20.25 11.89 2.86
CA LYS A 351 21.68 11.84 3.11
C LYS A 351 22.49 12.25 1.87
N GLU A 352 22.13 11.73 0.70
CA GLU A 352 22.78 12.09 -0.56
C GLU A 352 22.53 13.56 -0.94
N TYR A 353 21.32 14.03 -0.67
CA TYR A 353 20.99 15.44 -0.88
C TYR A 353 21.84 16.35 0.02
N GLU A 354 21.95 16.03 1.31
CA GLU A 354 22.78 16.77 2.26
C GLU A 354 24.25 16.75 1.82
N ALA A 355 24.79 15.59 1.49
CA ALA A 355 26.19 15.48 1.03
C ALA A 355 26.46 16.30 -0.23
N LYS A 356 25.51 16.33 -1.17
CA LYS A 356 25.65 17.10 -2.43
C LYS A 356 25.61 18.60 -2.21
N TYR A 357 24.79 19.06 -1.27
CA TYR A 357 24.55 20.50 -1.05
C TYR A 357 25.03 20.96 0.34
N HIS A 358 25.96 20.22 0.94
CA HIS A 358 26.44 20.46 2.30
C HIS A 358 26.76 21.94 2.56
N ASP A 359 27.62 22.57 1.73
CA ASP A 359 28.05 23.94 1.91
C ASP A 359 26.95 25.00 1.71
N TYR A 360 25.82 24.61 1.10
CA TYR A 360 24.62 25.43 0.91
C TYR A 360 23.57 25.25 2.00
N LEU A 361 23.76 24.26 2.88
CA LEU A 361 22.79 23.89 3.92
C LEU A 361 23.22 24.31 5.32
N GLN A 362 24.41 24.92 5.48
CA GLN A 362 24.95 25.27 6.80
C GLN A 362 24.36 26.55 7.37
N THR A 363 23.92 27.48 6.52
CA THR A 363 23.42 28.80 6.90
C THR A 363 22.25 29.23 6.01
N GLN A 364 21.51 30.26 6.41
CA GLN A 364 20.43 30.80 5.57
C GLN A 364 20.97 31.74 4.46
N ILE A 365 22.09 32.37 4.70
CA ILE A 365 22.77 33.30 3.78
C ILE A 365 24.28 33.01 3.82
N GLY A 366 24.93 33.13 2.68
CA GLY A 366 26.34 32.80 2.49
C GLY A 366 26.54 31.34 2.06
N ASN A 367 27.21 31.16 0.93
CA ASN A 367 27.54 29.88 0.34
C ASN A 367 28.76 30.01 -0.60
N PRO A 368 29.25 28.94 -1.24
CA PRO A 368 30.38 29.02 -2.18
C PRO A 368 30.21 30.00 -3.34
N ASP A 369 28.97 30.41 -3.67
CA ASP A 369 28.69 31.38 -4.73
C ASP A 369 28.80 32.84 -4.25
N GLY A 370 28.91 33.09 -2.93
CA GLY A 370 29.09 34.41 -2.31
C GLY A 370 28.50 34.56 -0.93
N ASP A 371 29.03 35.47 -0.12
CA ASP A 371 28.65 35.70 1.28
C ASP A 371 27.24 36.30 1.42
N ASP A 372 26.69 36.91 0.37
CA ASP A 372 25.36 37.52 0.33
C ASP A 372 24.30 36.63 -0.34
N LYS A 373 24.66 35.41 -0.77
CA LYS A 373 23.76 34.53 -1.50
C LYS A 373 22.79 33.78 -0.57
N PRO A 374 21.48 33.84 -0.85
CA PRO A 374 20.48 33.11 -0.04
C PRO A 374 20.46 31.60 -0.37
N ASN A 375 20.29 30.80 0.67
CA ASN A 375 20.26 29.32 0.56
C ASN A 375 18.85 28.71 0.53
N LYS A 376 17.77 29.53 0.53
CA LYS A 376 16.40 29.09 0.63
C LYS A 376 16.05 27.92 -0.33
N LYS A 377 16.53 27.97 -1.57
CA LYS A 377 16.25 26.92 -2.58
C LYS A 377 16.83 25.55 -2.23
N TYR A 378 17.86 25.50 -1.37
CA TYR A 378 18.51 24.26 -0.95
C TYR A 378 17.86 23.66 0.30
N TYR A 379 17.48 24.50 1.29
CA TYR A 379 16.81 23.99 2.50
C TYR A 379 15.27 23.98 2.40
N ASP A 380 14.69 24.27 1.25
CA ASP A 380 13.26 24.07 1.01
C ASP A 380 12.91 22.59 1.19
N PRO A 381 11.96 22.22 2.09
CA PRO A 381 11.61 20.82 2.30
C PRO A 381 11.24 20.08 1.02
N ARG A 382 10.65 20.75 0.05
CA ARG A 382 10.29 20.15 -1.25
C ARG A 382 11.51 19.62 -2.01
N ALA A 383 12.70 20.19 -1.81
CA ALA A 383 13.90 19.73 -2.48
C ALA A 383 14.47 18.45 -1.82
N SER A 384 14.68 18.47 -0.50
CA SER A 384 15.22 17.31 0.23
C SER A 384 14.24 16.15 0.27
N VAL A 385 12.94 16.42 0.49
CA VAL A 385 11.88 15.38 0.48
C VAL A 385 11.75 14.78 -0.91
N ARG A 386 11.83 15.56 -2.00
CA ARG A 386 11.81 14.99 -3.36
C ARG A 386 13.01 14.06 -3.63
N SER A 387 14.18 14.37 -3.07
CA SER A 387 15.34 13.46 -3.16
C SER A 387 15.07 12.12 -2.44
N ALA A 388 14.41 12.19 -1.27
CA ALA A 388 13.97 10.99 -0.56
C ALA A 388 12.95 10.17 -1.36
N GLU A 389 11.93 10.84 -1.93
CA GLU A 389 10.95 10.19 -2.79
C GLU A 389 11.61 9.48 -3.99
N ALA A 390 12.52 10.18 -4.69
CA ALA A 390 13.21 9.61 -5.85
C ALA A 390 14.01 8.36 -5.48
N SER A 391 14.76 8.40 -4.38
CA SER A 391 15.51 7.24 -3.89
C SER A 391 14.59 6.07 -3.51
N THR A 392 13.41 6.36 -2.93
CA THR A 392 12.40 5.34 -2.62
C THR A 392 11.79 4.76 -3.89
N VAL A 393 11.49 5.60 -4.89
CA VAL A 393 10.99 5.16 -6.19
C VAL A 393 11.98 4.19 -6.85
N ASP A 394 13.28 4.53 -6.86
CA ASP A 394 14.31 3.67 -7.45
C ASP A 394 14.41 2.32 -6.72
N ARG A 395 14.33 2.30 -5.38
CA ARG A 395 14.32 1.05 -4.61
C ARG A 395 13.07 0.21 -4.87
N LEU A 396 11.92 0.85 -4.96
CA LEU A 396 10.66 0.14 -5.24
C LEU A 396 10.63 -0.45 -6.64
N GLN A 397 11.23 0.20 -7.65
CA GLN A 397 11.35 -0.41 -8.98
C GLN A 397 12.05 -1.77 -8.91
N GLN A 398 13.14 -1.87 -8.13
CA GLN A 398 13.81 -3.15 -7.91
C GLN A 398 12.88 -4.17 -7.19
N CYS A 399 12.06 -3.72 -6.22
CA CYS A 399 11.09 -4.61 -5.58
C CYS A 399 10.07 -5.18 -6.56
N PHE A 400 9.55 -4.36 -7.48
CA PHE A 400 8.63 -4.83 -8.51
C PHE A 400 9.26 -5.88 -9.44
N GLU A 401 10.53 -5.70 -9.80
CA GLU A 401 11.30 -6.69 -10.58
C GLU A 401 11.49 -8.00 -9.81
N ASP A 402 11.89 -7.91 -8.54
CA ASP A 402 12.12 -9.06 -7.66
C ASP A 402 10.84 -9.89 -7.48
N LEU A 403 9.68 -9.23 -7.47
CA LEU A 403 8.37 -9.84 -7.29
C LEU A 403 7.66 -10.27 -8.59
N ASN A 404 8.31 -10.18 -9.75
CA ASN A 404 7.72 -10.43 -11.07
C ASN A 404 6.50 -9.53 -11.37
N CYS A 405 6.41 -8.34 -10.75
CA CYS A 405 5.24 -7.47 -10.77
C CYS A 405 5.43 -6.27 -11.71
N VAL A 406 6.08 -6.46 -12.86
CA VAL A 406 6.35 -5.42 -13.87
C VAL A 406 5.46 -5.61 -15.09
N GLY A 407 4.88 -4.53 -15.62
CA GLY A 407 4.04 -4.57 -16.83
C GLY A 407 2.69 -5.28 -16.64
N VAL A 408 2.29 -5.47 -15.38
CA VAL A 408 1.07 -6.23 -15.02
C VAL A 408 -0.20 -5.52 -15.49
N LEU A 409 -0.20 -4.18 -15.53
CA LEU A 409 -1.37 -3.42 -15.98
C LEU A 409 -1.54 -3.47 -17.51
N GLY A 410 -0.44 -3.58 -18.25
CA GLY A 410 -0.45 -3.59 -19.72
C GLY A 410 -0.61 -2.21 -20.36
N LEU A 411 -0.32 -1.13 -19.64
CA LEU A 411 -0.39 0.25 -20.16
C LEU A 411 0.90 0.67 -20.88
N GLY A 412 2.00 -0.05 -20.63
CA GLY A 412 3.33 0.28 -21.10
C GLY A 412 4.04 1.37 -20.28
N GLU A 413 5.27 1.70 -20.68
CA GLU A 413 6.06 2.72 -20.00
C GLU A 413 5.33 4.06 -20.00
N MET A 414 5.38 4.74 -18.84
CA MET A 414 4.92 6.12 -18.74
C MET A 414 5.84 6.99 -19.62
N SER A 415 5.27 7.64 -20.64
CA SER A 415 6.00 8.73 -21.29
C SER A 415 6.39 9.74 -20.18
N GLU A 416 7.68 10.10 -20.10
CA GLU A 416 8.12 11.20 -19.25
C GLU A 416 7.08 12.33 -19.34
N PRO A 417 6.61 12.91 -18.21
CA PRO A 417 5.66 14.00 -18.27
C PRO A 417 6.29 15.04 -19.21
N SER A 418 5.72 15.18 -20.38
CA SER A 418 6.17 16.20 -21.33
C SER A 418 6.21 17.48 -20.53
N ASN A 419 7.39 18.12 -20.41
CA ASN A 419 7.55 19.43 -19.85
C ASN A 419 6.72 20.41 -20.72
N VAL A 420 5.40 20.38 -20.57
CA VAL A 420 4.44 21.25 -21.25
C VAL A 420 4.56 22.70 -20.76
N LEU A 421 5.34 22.90 -19.73
CA LEU A 421 5.89 24.20 -19.41
C LEU A 421 7.19 24.33 -20.22
N GLY A 422 7.07 24.74 -21.47
CA GLY A 422 8.22 25.26 -22.24
C GLY A 422 9.01 26.23 -21.38
N PRO A 423 10.33 26.41 -21.63
CA PRO A 423 11.20 27.13 -20.74
C PRO A 423 10.59 28.50 -20.44
N ARG A 424 10.08 28.67 -19.22
CA ARG A 424 9.79 30.01 -18.71
C ARG A 424 11.13 30.70 -18.75
N ARG A 425 11.28 31.70 -19.62
CA ARG A 425 12.44 32.58 -19.61
C ARG A 425 12.58 33.13 -18.17
N GLY A 426 13.56 32.64 -17.43
CA GLY A 426 13.75 32.93 -16.03
C GLY A 426 13.51 31.73 -15.09
N ALA A 427 13.36 30.50 -15.58
CA ALA A 427 13.34 29.31 -14.71
C ALA A 427 14.75 29.15 -14.07
N LEU A 428 14.77 29.18 -12.76
CA LEU A 428 15.93 28.81 -11.95
C LEU A 428 16.28 27.34 -12.28
N PRO A 429 17.55 26.98 -12.41
CA PRO A 429 17.93 25.58 -12.55
C PRO A 429 17.47 24.81 -11.30
N VAL A 430 16.79 23.72 -11.52
CA VAL A 430 16.38 22.74 -10.49
C VAL A 430 17.62 21.99 -10.01
#